data_bfee1d91941e9aa2ac539346c0b2ee06
#
_entry.id   bfee1d91941e9aa2ac539346c0b2ee06
#
_cell.length_a   1.000
_cell.length_b   1.000
_cell.length_c   1.000
_cell.angle_alpha   90.00
_cell.angle_beta   90.00
_cell.angle_gamma   90.00
#
_symmetry.space_group_name_H-M   'P 1'
#
loop_
_entity.id
_entity.type
_entity.pdbx_description
1 polymer ?
#
loop_
_entity_poly.entity_id
_entity_poly.type
_entity_poly.pdbx_seq_one_letter_code
_entity_poly.pdbx_strand_id
1 'polypeptide(L)'
;MNKIEKALMHALFVHLHHNIDKAIDFSIFKKLNQKVGQTWPAALLVGPDANDDAAVFNMPGSDCLVVAKMESHCSPCVPRPYDSAATGAGGAMRDVVAMGARPIFLLDFIGTRPMEQEVIVGPCGFDGKCTCGKCQVMTSQDRINLMLKGIADMCETMEVFVVGGGFSTSFSDIVPAVVVSVIGKQVTDQPLTKPAKSAGDKIIIIGETGTDGNDTLYRAGLVDTMQPAIALFKEERMAMDATLAAFATNKIKACSDLGAAGIGAAVCETARFGGLGAKVDLAAVPVRVADITPEEILICETQARMLLQVEPADVDEVLALIRSKNDVAAAVIGEITNDDQIVFEYNGEKIAVIPNHPSPEEIQQLGN
;
A
#
# COMPACT_ATOMS: atom_id res chain seq x y z
N MET A 1 21.51 0.12 15.62
CA MET A 1 20.55 -0.09 14.53
C MET A 1 21.21 -0.93 13.45
N ASN A 2 20.65 -2.07 13.11
CA ASN A 2 21.16 -2.95 12.07
C ASN A 2 20.75 -2.44 10.66
N LYS A 3 21.20 -3.12 9.58
CA LYS A 3 20.93 -2.65 8.21
C LYS A 3 19.44 -2.68 7.84
N ILE A 4 18.70 -3.69 8.32
CA ILE A 4 17.27 -3.81 8.03
C ILE A 4 16.44 -2.78 8.78
N GLU A 5 16.78 -2.48 10.03
CA GLU A 5 16.19 -1.39 10.80
C GLU A 5 16.40 -0.05 10.11
N LYS A 6 17.61 0.23 9.62
CA LYS A 6 17.89 1.45 8.86
C LYS A 6 17.07 1.53 7.58
N ALA A 7 16.98 0.44 6.82
CA ALA A 7 16.20 0.40 5.58
C ALA A 7 14.71 0.66 5.84
N LEU A 8 14.14 0.01 6.85
CA LEU A 8 12.74 0.18 7.21
C LEU A 8 12.47 1.60 7.77
N MET A 9 13.32 2.10 8.65
CA MET A 9 13.19 3.45 9.16
C MET A 9 13.35 4.51 8.06
N HIS A 10 14.28 4.31 7.11
CA HIS A 10 14.40 5.19 5.96
C HIS A 10 13.12 5.20 5.11
N ALA A 11 12.54 4.03 4.85
CA ALA A 11 11.27 3.93 4.15
C ALA A 11 10.16 4.69 4.90
N LEU A 12 10.02 4.46 6.21
CA LEU A 12 8.96 5.06 7.03
C LEU A 12 9.11 6.58 7.21
N PHE A 13 10.32 7.06 7.52
CA PHE A 13 10.50 8.43 7.99
C PHE A 13 11.13 9.38 6.97
N VAL A 14 11.74 8.83 5.92
CA VAL A 14 12.40 9.64 4.89
C VAL A 14 11.68 9.51 3.56
N HIS A 15 11.43 8.29 3.08
CA HIS A 15 10.87 8.07 1.76
C HIS A 15 9.36 8.32 1.71
N LEU A 16 8.59 7.73 2.61
CA LEU A 16 7.12 7.85 2.60
C LEU A 16 6.61 9.22 3.04
N HIS A 17 7.27 9.84 4.03
CA HIS A 17 6.82 11.14 4.56
C HIS A 17 7.52 12.35 3.94
N HIS A 18 8.74 12.19 3.43
CA HIS A 18 9.55 13.32 2.97
C HIS A 18 9.05 13.95 1.67
N ASN A 19 8.51 13.15 0.77
CA ASN A 19 8.12 13.63 -0.57
C ASN A 19 6.80 14.41 -0.57
N ILE A 20 5.91 14.17 0.38
CA ILE A 20 4.61 14.82 0.44
C ILE A 20 4.65 16.04 1.34
N ASP A 21 5.13 15.90 2.58
CA ASP A 21 5.04 16.95 3.60
C ASP A 21 5.96 18.16 3.36
N LYS A 22 7.06 17.98 2.61
CA LYS A 22 7.97 19.08 2.28
C LYS A 22 7.69 19.78 0.96
N ALA A 23 7.07 19.10 0.02
CA ALA A 23 6.79 19.64 -1.30
C ALA A 23 5.45 20.39 -1.37
N ILE A 24 4.50 20.05 -0.50
CA ILE A 24 3.13 20.59 -0.53
C ILE A 24 2.73 21.03 0.88
N ASP A 25 2.36 22.31 1.02
CA ASP A 25 1.76 22.81 2.26
C ASP A 25 0.27 22.45 2.31
N PHE A 26 -0.04 21.28 2.90
CA PHE A 26 -1.41 20.85 3.11
C PHE A 26 -2.20 21.72 4.09
N SER A 27 -1.56 22.66 4.80
CA SER A 27 -2.27 23.58 5.70
C SER A 27 -3.28 24.47 4.96
N ILE A 28 -3.06 24.71 3.67
CA ILE A 28 -4.02 25.42 2.78
C ILE A 28 -5.31 24.61 2.67
N PHE A 29 -5.20 23.31 2.41
CA PHE A 29 -6.37 22.43 2.27
C PHE A 29 -7.09 22.23 3.62
N LYS A 30 -6.36 22.16 4.72
CA LYS A 30 -6.94 22.10 6.06
C LYS A 30 -7.82 23.33 6.34
N LYS A 31 -7.32 24.53 6.07
CA LYS A 31 -8.09 25.78 6.22
C LYS A 31 -9.28 25.83 5.28
N LEU A 32 -9.12 25.37 4.03
CA LEU A 32 -10.20 25.28 3.05
C LEU A 32 -11.29 24.32 3.56
N ASN A 33 -10.93 23.12 3.97
CA ASN A 33 -11.86 22.10 4.43
C ASN A 33 -12.62 22.55 5.70
N GLN A 34 -11.95 23.23 6.62
CA GLN A 34 -12.62 23.84 7.76
C GLN A 34 -13.68 24.88 7.34
N LYS A 35 -13.38 25.69 6.32
CA LYS A 35 -14.32 26.69 5.79
C LYS A 35 -15.49 26.02 5.09
N VAL A 36 -15.23 25.03 4.24
CA VAL A 36 -16.29 24.27 3.55
C VAL A 36 -17.14 23.50 4.56
N GLY A 37 -16.52 22.93 5.61
CA GLY A 37 -17.20 22.23 6.69
C GLY A 37 -18.19 23.09 7.48
N GLN A 38 -18.07 24.41 7.47
CA GLN A 38 -19.10 25.31 8.04
C GLN A 38 -20.42 25.25 7.26
N THR A 39 -20.34 24.99 5.96
CA THR A 39 -21.51 24.84 5.09
C THR A 39 -22.02 23.40 5.10
N TRP A 40 -21.13 22.43 5.18
CA TRP A 40 -21.42 20.99 5.15
C TRP A 40 -20.71 20.27 6.30
N PRO A 41 -21.11 20.50 7.57
CA PRO A 41 -20.31 20.14 8.75
C PRO A 41 -20.10 18.63 8.93
N ALA A 42 -20.98 17.80 8.39
CA ALA A 42 -20.88 16.35 8.50
C ALA A 42 -20.31 15.68 7.23
N ALA A 43 -19.88 16.46 6.24
CA ALA A 43 -19.49 15.87 4.96
C ALA A 43 -18.17 15.11 5.01
N LEU A 44 -17.12 15.65 5.61
CA LEU A 44 -15.79 15.03 5.66
C LEU A 44 -15.59 14.34 7.02
N LEU A 45 -15.49 13.02 7.03
CA LEU A 45 -15.29 12.19 8.23
C LEU A 45 -13.81 11.84 8.44
N VAL A 46 -13.10 11.47 7.35
CA VAL A 46 -11.67 11.22 7.33
C VAL A 46 -11.08 12.06 6.21
N GLY A 47 -10.15 12.93 6.53
CA GLY A 47 -9.61 13.91 5.60
C GLY A 47 -8.08 13.91 5.57
N PRO A 48 -7.47 14.93 4.94
CA PRO A 48 -6.01 15.00 4.77
C PRO A 48 -5.23 15.08 6.08
N ASP A 49 -5.90 15.38 7.19
CA ASP A 49 -5.29 15.45 8.53
C ASP A 49 -5.22 14.07 9.21
N ALA A 50 -5.89 13.08 8.67
CA ALA A 50 -5.88 11.73 9.21
C ALA A 50 -4.68 10.95 8.66
N ASN A 51 -4.03 10.20 9.53
CA ASN A 51 -3.01 9.24 9.14
C ASN A 51 -3.71 7.94 8.70
N ASP A 52 -4.37 7.98 7.54
CA ASP A 52 -5.21 6.89 7.06
C ASP A 52 -5.03 6.64 5.56
N ASP A 53 -5.56 5.51 5.08
CA ASP A 53 -5.32 5.04 3.72
C ASP A 53 -6.10 5.84 2.67
N ALA A 54 -7.32 6.31 3.00
CA ALA A 54 -8.15 7.09 2.10
C ALA A 54 -9.05 8.10 2.82
N ALA A 55 -9.58 9.06 2.07
CA ALA A 55 -10.57 10.01 2.58
C ALA A 55 -11.97 9.37 2.62
N VAL A 56 -12.74 9.71 3.66
CA VAL A 56 -14.14 9.28 3.80
C VAL A 56 -15.03 10.50 3.99
N PHE A 57 -16.09 10.59 3.21
CA PHE A 57 -17.04 11.67 3.30
C PHE A 57 -18.49 11.19 3.13
N ASN A 58 -19.39 11.91 3.75
CA ASN A 58 -20.82 11.70 3.59
C ASN A 58 -21.31 12.43 2.33
N MET A 59 -21.99 11.72 1.46
CA MET A 59 -22.60 12.35 0.28
C MET A 59 -23.75 13.26 0.73
N PRO A 60 -23.69 14.58 0.46
CA PRO A 60 -24.72 15.51 0.90
C PRO A 60 -26.10 15.11 0.44
N GLY A 61 -27.06 15.10 1.37
CA GLY A 61 -28.44 14.70 1.09
C GLY A 61 -28.70 13.20 1.00
N SER A 62 -27.73 12.37 1.46
CA SER A 62 -27.81 10.92 1.45
C SER A 62 -27.11 10.36 2.71
N ASP A 63 -27.49 9.16 3.14
CA ASP A 63 -26.77 8.39 4.16
C ASP A 63 -25.59 7.58 3.57
N CYS A 64 -25.22 7.84 2.32
CA CYS A 64 -24.15 7.14 1.62
C CYS A 64 -22.79 7.71 2.01
N LEU A 65 -21.94 6.89 2.62
CA LEU A 65 -20.53 7.19 2.81
C LEU A 65 -19.75 6.78 1.56
N VAL A 66 -18.90 7.69 1.11
CA VAL A 66 -18.03 7.54 -0.05
C VAL A 66 -16.59 7.58 0.42
N VAL A 67 -15.79 6.67 -0.09
CA VAL A 67 -14.35 6.61 0.13
C VAL A 67 -13.64 6.99 -1.16
N ALA A 68 -12.63 7.85 -1.07
CA ALA A 68 -11.87 8.30 -2.22
C ALA A 68 -10.36 8.26 -1.92
N LYS A 69 -9.62 7.65 -2.82
CA LYS A 69 -8.15 7.57 -2.81
C LYS A 69 -7.59 8.09 -4.12
N MET A 70 -6.48 8.80 -4.04
CA MET A 70 -5.61 9.09 -5.19
C MET A 70 -4.22 8.56 -4.87
N GLU A 71 -3.63 7.86 -5.81
CA GLU A 71 -2.32 7.26 -5.67
C GLU A 71 -1.49 7.41 -6.94
N SER A 72 -0.17 7.42 -6.80
CA SER A 72 0.77 7.44 -7.91
C SER A 72 1.70 6.23 -7.85
N HIS A 73 1.91 5.57 -9.00
CA HIS A 73 2.81 4.42 -9.11
C HIS A 73 3.74 4.60 -10.31
N CYS A 74 4.66 5.56 -10.22
CA CYS A 74 5.40 6.10 -11.36
C CYS A 74 6.70 5.33 -11.64
N SER A 75 7.63 5.29 -10.68
CA SER A 75 8.97 4.71 -10.88
C SER A 75 8.95 3.24 -11.29
N PRO A 76 8.13 2.36 -10.70
CA PRO A 76 8.08 0.96 -11.10
C PRO A 76 7.61 0.75 -12.54
N CYS A 77 6.89 1.73 -13.14
CA CYS A 77 6.47 1.68 -14.55
C CYS A 77 7.62 1.84 -15.56
N VAL A 78 8.84 2.19 -15.11
CA VAL A 78 10.02 2.20 -15.98
C VAL A 78 10.45 0.79 -16.33
N PRO A 79 10.71 -0.13 -15.38
CA PRO A 79 11.10 -1.50 -15.71
C PRO A 79 9.93 -2.41 -16.11
N ARG A 80 8.73 -2.19 -15.59
CA ARG A 80 7.54 -3.07 -15.78
C ARG A 80 6.25 -2.28 -15.94
N PRO A 81 6.01 -1.62 -17.07
CA PRO A 81 4.88 -0.72 -17.23
C PRO A 81 3.50 -1.40 -17.04
N TYR A 82 3.32 -2.63 -17.52
CA TYR A 82 2.07 -3.37 -17.38
C TYR A 82 1.79 -3.75 -15.92
N ASP A 83 2.70 -4.52 -15.31
CA ASP A 83 2.52 -4.97 -13.92
C ASP A 83 2.39 -3.77 -12.97
N SER A 84 3.26 -2.77 -13.14
CA SER A 84 3.31 -1.64 -12.21
C SER A 84 2.09 -0.72 -12.30
N ALA A 85 1.53 -0.52 -13.48
CA ALA A 85 0.29 0.23 -13.61
C ALA A 85 -0.91 -0.56 -13.05
N ALA A 86 -0.93 -1.88 -13.24
CA ALA A 86 -1.93 -2.77 -12.64
C ALA A 86 -1.84 -2.75 -11.11
N THR A 87 -0.62 -2.85 -10.54
CA THR A 87 -0.42 -2.80 -9.08
C THR A 87 -0.75 -1.44 -8.49
N GLY A 88 -0.51 -0.34 -9.24
CA GLY A 88 -0.94 0.99 -8.82
C GLY A 88 -2.47 1.11 -8.72
N ALA A 89 -3.20 0.54 -9.69
CA ALA A 89 -4.66 0.48 -9.63
C ALA A 89 -5.15 -0.42 -8.48
N GLY A 90 -4.55 -1.60 -8.30
CA GLY A 90 -4.84 -2.53 -7.21
C GLY A 90 -4.55 -1.92 -5.83
N GLY A 91 -3.42 -1.22 -5.66
CA GLY A 91 -3.06 -0.52 -4.44
C GLY A 91 -4.11 0.51 -4.02
N ALA A 92 -4.49 1.40 -4.94
CA ALA A 92 -5.54 2.38 -4.67
C ALA A 92 -6.90 1.73 -4.33
N MET A 93 -7.21 0.56 -4.91
CA MET A 93 -8.41 -0.21 -4.56
C MET A 93 -8.29 -0.83 -3.16
N ARG A 94 -7.10 -1.35 -2.78
CA ARG A 94 -6.87 -1.88 -1.42
C ARG A 94 -7.02 -0.81 -0.35
N ASP A 95 -6.53 0.42 -0.60
CA ASP A 95 -6.74 1.56 0.30
C ASP A 95 -8.23 1.83 0.55
N VAL A 96 -9.03 1.79 -0.52
CA VAL A 96 -10.48 1.94 -0.41
C VAL A 96 -11.09 0.80 0.40
N VAL A 97 -10.64 -0.44 0.18
CA VAL A 97 -11.08 -1.61 0.95
C VAL A 97 -10.66 -1.48 2.41
N ALA A 98 -9.44 -1.03 2.70
CA ALA A 98 -8.96 -0.84 4.07
C ALA A 98 -9.84 0.08 4.90
N MET A 99 -10.47 1.08 4.26
CA MET A 99 -11.43 1.99 4.90
C MET A 99 -12.85 1.40 5.07
N GLY A 100 -13.07 0.14 4.71
CA GLY A 100 -14.36 -0.52 4.83
C GLY A 100 -15.30 -0.28 3.63
N ALA A 101 -14.76 -0.02 2.45
CA ALA A 101 -15.56 0.29 1.26
C ALA A 101 -15.26 -0.67 0.09
N ARG A 102 -16.26 -0.86 -0.78
CA ARG A 102 -16.07 -1.56 -2.06
C ARG A 102 -15.72 -0.54 -3.14
N PRO A 103 -14.58 -0.70 -3.85
CA PRO A 103 -14.24 0.09 -5.01
C PRO A 103 -15.31 -0.02 -6.11
N ILE A 104 -15.65 1.08 -6.79
CA ILE A 104 -16.67 1.11 -7.85
C ILE A 104 -16.16 1.80 -9.11
N PHE A 105 -15.46 2.94 -8.96
CA PHE A 105 -15.01 3.77 -10.07
C PHE A 105 -13.52 4.05 -9.96
N LEU A 106 -12.88 4.10 -11.13
CA LEU A 106 -11.50 4.53 -11.28
C LEU A 106 -11.40 5.63 -12.34
N LEU A 107 -10.55 6.62 -12.06
CA LEU A 107 -10.04 7.58 -13.04
C LEU A 107 -8.52 7.47 -13.05
N ASP A 108 -7.90 7.71 -14.22
CA ASP A 108 -6.46 7.67 -14.35
C ASP A 108 -5.89 8.97 -14.96
N PHE A 109 -4.59 9.17 -14.77
CA PHE A 109 -3.81 10.13 -15.51
C PHE A 109 -2.43 9.53 -15.82
N ILE A 110 -2.06 9.58 -17.12
CA ILE A 110 -0.75 9.11 -17.57
C ILE A 110 0.02 10.26 -18.22
N GLY A 111 1.19 10.58 -17.64
CA GLY A 111 2.14 11.53 -18.21
C GLY A 111 3.35 10.80 -18.80
N THR A 112 3.74 11.12 -20.01
CA THR A 112 4.87 10.49 -20.68
C THR A 112 5.58 11.45 -21.64
N ARG A 113 6.69 10.99 -22.18
CA ARG A 113 7.41 11.63 -23.30
C ARG A 113 6.56 11.60 -24.58
N PRO A 114 6.93 12.37 -25.61
CA PRO A 114 6.27 12.32 -26.92
C PRO A 114 6.09 10.88 -27.41
N MET A 115 4.95 10.62 -28.07
CA MET A 115 4.50 9.26 -28.42
C MET A 115 5.52 8.46 -29.23
N GLU A 116 6.21 9.13 -30.18
CA GLU A 116 7.18 8.52 -31.09
C GLU A 116 8.56 8.32 -30.45
N GLN A 117 8.78 8.89 -29.28
CA GLN A 117 10.07 8.81 -28.61
C GLN A 117 10.33 7.40 -28.09
N GLU A 118 11.52 6.88 -28.40
CA GLU A 118 11.98 5.61 -27.84
C GLU A 118 12.24 5.72 -26.34
N VAL A 119 11.85 4.67 -25.64
CA VAL A 119 12.06 4.46 -24.21
C VAL A 119 12.61 3.07 -23.96
N ILE A 120 13.40 2.93 -22.90
CA ILE A 120 13.94 1.63 -22.48
C ILE A 120 13.09 1.10 -21.36
N VAL A 121 12.58 -0.11 -21.52
CA VAL A 121 11.78 -0.84 -20.53
C VAL A 121 12.59 -2.03 -20.03
N GLY A 122 12.79 -2.10 -18.72
CA GLY A 122 13.59 -3.13 -18.06
C GLY A 122 14.58 -2.56 -17.05
N PRO A 123 15.50 -3.38 -16.53
CA PRO A 123 16.38 -3.00 -15.41
C PRO A 123 17.22 -1.74 -15.65
N CYS A 124 17.62 -1.45 -16.89
CA CYS A 124 18.41 -0.26 -17.24
C CYS A 124 17.54 0.93 -17.71
N GLY A 125 16.24 0.87 -17.53
CA GLY A 125 15.32 1.91 -18.02
C GLY A 125 15.60 3.28 -17.44
N PHE A 126 16.05 3.35 -16.20
CA PHE A 126 16.42 4.60 -15.52
C PHE A 126 17.70 5.24 -16.08
N ASP A 127 18.62 4.45 -16.64
CA ASP A 127 19.90 4.95 -17.14
C ASP A 127 19.79 5.51 -18.57
N GLY A 128 18.67 5.28 -19.24
CA GLY A 128 18.43 5.68 -20.64
C GLY A 128 19.31 4.94 -21.65
N LYS A 129 20.06 3.92 -21.21
CA LYS A 129 20.89 3.04 -22.05
C LYS A 129 20.87 1.61 -21.51
N CYS A 130 20.63 0.65 -22.38
CA CYS A 130 20.70 -0.75 -21.99
C CYS A 130 22.14 -1.27 -22.07
N THR A 131 22.66 -1.73 -20.93
CA THR A 131 23.97 -2.40 -20.83
C THR A 131 23.87 -3.86 -20.43
N CYS A 132 22.69 -4.31 -19.98
CA CYS A 132 22.49 -5.67 -19.43
C CYS A 132 21.96 -6.68 -20.47
N GLY A 133 21.55 -6.24 -21.66
CA GLY A 133 20.93 -7.09 -22.69
C GLY A 133 19.54 -7.65 -22.34
N LYS A 134 18.93 -7.21 -21.23
CA LYS A 134 17.63 -7.68 -20.74
C LYS A 134 16.49 -6.66 -20.90
N CYS A 135 16.79 -5.49 -21.48
CA CYS A 135 15.80 -4.46 -21.70
C CYS A 135 15.21 -4.54 -23.11
N GLN A 136 13.99 -4.03 -23.24
CA GLN A 136 13.34 -3.80 -24.51
C GLN A 136 13.37 -2.30 -24.84
N VAL A 137 13.55 -1.98 -26.12
CA VAL A 137 13.36 -0.64 -26.66
C VAL A 137 12.00 -0.61 -27.32
N MET A 138 11.17 0.36 -26.96
CA MET A 138 9.85 0.53 -27.51
C MET A 138 9.51 2.02 -27.61
N THR A 139 8.42 2.38 -28.27
CA THR A 139 7.95 3.76 -28.26
C THR A 139 7.27 4.12 -26.95
N SER A 140 7.18 5.41 -26.63
CA SER A 140 6.35 5.89 -25.50
C SER A 140 4.90 5.45 -25.64
N GLN A 141 4.38 5.40 -26.88
CA GLN A 141 3.03 4.90 -27.19
C GLN A 141 2.88 3.44 -26.76
N ASP A 142 3.83 2.57 -27.09
CA ASP A 142 3.76 1.16 -26.69
C ASP A 142 3.80 1.01 -25.18
N ARG A 143 4.65 1.80 -24.50
CA ARG A 143 4.70 1.82 -23.03
C ARG A 143 3.38 2.27 -22.41
N ILE A 144 2.73 3.32 -22.95
CA ILE A 144 1.39 3.76 -22.52
C ILE A 144 0.38 2.63 -22.69
N ASN A 145 0.37 1.98 -23.86
CA ASN A 145 -0.56 0.89 -24.14
C ASN A 145 -0.43 -0.24 -23.13
N LEU A 146 0.80 -0.57 -22.70
CA LEU A 146 1.04 -1.55 -21.64
C LEU A 146 0.49 -1.07 -20.28
N MET A 147 0.71 0.20 -19.91
CA MET A 147 0.20 0.76 -18.66
C MET A 147 -1.33 0.79 -18.64
N LEU A 148 -1.97 1.27 -19.70
CA LEU A 148 -3.43 1.27 -19.82
C LEU A 148 -4.01 -0.15 -19.77
N LYS A 149 -3.35 -1.10 -20.43
CA LYS A 149 -3.78 -2.49 -20.39
C LYS A 149 -3.68 -3.07 -18.98
N GLY A 150 -2.62 -2.77 -18.24
CA GLY A 150 -2.49 -3.22 -16.84
C GLY A 150 -3.61 -2.67 -15.95
N ILE A 151 -3.91 -1.37 -16.05
CA ILE A 151 -5.03 -0.74 -15.33
C ILE A 151 -6.36 -1.40 -15.72
N ALA A 152 -6.61 -1.60 -17.02
CA ALA A 152 -7.84 -2.17 -17.53
C ALA A 152 -8.04 -3.61 -17.03
N ASP A 153 -7.02 -4.47 -17.13
CA ASP A 153 -7.09 -5.87 -16.69
C ASP A 153 -7.33 -5.96 -15.16
N MET A 154 -6.74 -5.04 -14.37
CA MET A 154 -7.01 -4.96 -12.92
C MET A 154 -8.47 -4.52 -12.67
N CYS A 155 -8.93 -3.48 -13.36
CA CYS A 155 -10.32 -3.02 -13.23
C CYS A 155 -11.34 -4.08 -13.66
N GLU A 156 -11.06 -4.83 -14.73
CA GLU A 156 -11.90 -5.95 -15.16
C GLU A 156 -11.95 -7.04 -14.09
N THR A 157 -10.79 -7.44 -13.55
CA THR A 157 -10.70 -8.45 -12.49
C THR A 157 -11.47 -8.01 -11.25
N MET A 158 -11.39 -6.74 -10.87
CA MET A 158 -12.03 -6.19 -9.67
C MET A 158 -13.46 -5.74 -9.89
N GLU A 159 -13.98 -5.78 -11.12
CA GLU A 159 -15.31 -5.28 -11.51
C GLU A 159 -15.48 -3.79 -11.18
N VAL A 160 -14.43 -3.00 -11.44
CA VAL A 160 -14.39 -1.55 -11.23
C VAL A 160 -14.51 -0.84 -12.58
N PHE A 161 -15.42 0.14 -12.67
CA PHE A 161 -15.59 0.93 -13.90
C PHE A 161 -14.49 1.98 -14.06
N VAL A 162 -13.84 2.00 -15.21
CA VAL A 162 -13.03 3.17 -15.60
C VAL A 162 -13.96 4.22 -16.19
N VAL A 163 -14.13 5.34 -15.48
CA VAL A 163 -15.14 6.35 -15.82
C VAL A 163 -14.54 7.60 -16.47
N GLY A 164 -13.24 7.69 -16.55
CA GLY A 164 -12.55 8.80 -17.19
C GLY A 164 -11.05 8.76 -16.89
N GLY A 165 -10.34 9.69 -17.49
CA GLY A 165 -8.91 9.80 -17.33
C GLY A 165 -8.35 10.92 -18.19
N GLY A 166 -7.03 11.03 -18.18
CA GLY A 166 -6.31 12.00 -18.98
C GLY A 166 -4.89 11.56 -19.28
N PHE A 167 -4.27 12.21 -20.24
CA PHE A 167 -2.87 11.96 -20.51
C PHE A 167 -2.15 13.24 -20.95
N SER A 168 -0.83 13.24 -20.80
CA SER A 168 0.06 14.29 -21.32
C SER A 168 1.32 13.65 -21.92
N THR A 169 1.73 14.14 -23.07
CA THR A 169 2.96 13.74 -23.76
C THR A 169 4.08 14.78 -23.63
N SER A 170 3.90 15.74 -22.74
CA SER A 170 4.86 16.85 -22.55
C SER A 170 5.87 16.60 -21.44
N PHE A 171 5.90 15.41 -20.87
CA PHE A 171 6.87 15.07 -19.84
C PHE A 171 8.26 14.81 -20.47
N SER A 172 9.27 15.40 -19.88
CA SER A 172 10.68 15.19 -20.30
C SER A 172 11.36 14.08 -19.54
N ASP A 173 10.79 13.67 -18.40
CA ASP A 173 11.38 12.66 -17.51
C ASP A 173 11.33 11.24 -18.13
N ILE A 174 12.30 10.42 -17.72
CA ILE A 174 12.33 8.98 -18.02
C ILE A 174 11.18 8.27 -17.29
N VAL A 175 10.92 8.69 -16.06
CA VAL A 175 9.84 8.17 -15.23
C VAL A 175 8.49 8.71 -15.74
N PRO A 176 7.56 7.84 -16.14
CA PRO A 176 6.21 8.29 -16.50
C PRO A 176 5.44 8.70 -15.24
N ALA A 177 4.51 9.63 -15.37
CA ALA A 177 3.52 9.84 -14.33
C ALA A 177 2.38 8.83 -14.54
N VAL A 178 2.10 8.02 -13.51
CA VAL A 178 0.94 7.15 -13.47
C VAL A 178 0.20 7.45 -12.17
N VAL A 179 -0.98 8.03 -12.30
CA VAL A 179 -1.82 8.43 -11.17
C VAL A 179 -3.19 7.82 -11.36
N VAL A 180 -3.73 7.21 -10.33
CA VAL A 180 -5.07 6.65 -10.32
C VAL A 180 -5.88 7.22 -9.15
N SER A 181 -7.16 7.43 -9.38
CA SER A 181 -8.11 7.83 -8.34
C SER A 181 -9.21 6.80 -8.28
N VAL A 182 -9.43 6.22 -7.11
CA VAL A 182 -10.47 5.20 -6.89
C VAL A 182 -11.53 5.77 -5.97
N ILE A 183 -12.79 5.53 -6.32
CA ILE A 183 -13.95 5.91 -5.54
C ILE A 183 -14.72 4.63 -5.19
N GLY A 184 -15.01 4.48 -3.90
CA GLY A 184 -15.76 3.34 -3.38
C GLY A 184 -16.95 3.74 -2.53
N LYS A 185 -17.84 2.79 -2.34
CA LYS A 185 -18.99 2.91 -1.45
C LYS A 185 -18.72 2.13 -0.17
N GLN A 186 -18.90 2.81 0.97
CA GLN A 186 -18.81 2.18 2.29
C GLN A 186 -19.75 0.98 2.40
N VAL A 187 -19.25 -0.13 2.95
CA VAL A 187 -20.02 -1.35 3.20
C VAL A 187 -20.12 -1.69 4.69
N THR A 188 -19.36 -0.99 5.53
CA THR A 188 -19.47 -1.04 6.99
C THR A 188 -20.27 0.14 7.53
N ASP A 189 -20.82 0.02 8.74
CA ASP A 189 -21.63 1.08 9.37
C ASP A 189 -20.81 2.34 9.69
N GLN A 190 -19.51 2.15 9.97
CA GLN A 190 -18.57 3.22 10.24
C GLN A 190 -17.29 2.99 9.42
N PRO A 191 -16.56 4.05 9.07
CA PRO A 191 -15.25 3.90 8.44
C PRO A 191 -14.32 3.05 9.32
N LEU A 192 -13.67 2.07 8.73
CA LEU A 192 -12.50 1.47 9.34
C LEU A 192 -11.33 2.44 9.19
N THR A 193 -10.40 2.37 10.10
CA THR A 193 -9.22 3.24 10.11
C THR A 193 -7.98 2.44 10.46
N LYS A 194 -6.83 2.87 9.94
CA LYS A 194 -5.54 2.22 10.12
C LYS A 194 -5.03 2.22 11.57
N PRO A 195 -5.14 3.31 12.35
CA PRO A 195 -4.56 3.38 13.69
C PRO A 195 -5.05 2.28 14.61
N ALA A 196 -4.12 1.58 15.27
CA ALA A 196 -4.42 0.52 16.24
C ALA A 196 -5.33 1.02 17.40
N LYS A 197 -6.22 0.16 17.86
CA LYS A 197 -7.25 0.55 18.84
C LYS A 197 -6.95 0.08 20.26
N SER A 198 -6.41 -1.12 20.43
CA SER A 198 -6.22 -1.70 21.77
C SER A 198 -5.02 -2.63 21.80
N ALA A 199 -4.24 -2.58 22.88
CA ALA A 199 -3.24 -3.58 23.16
C ALA A 199 -3.88 -4.94 23.47
N GLY A 200 -3.21 -6.02 23.08
CA GLY A 200 -3.70 -7.40 23.17
C GLY A 200 -4.45 -7.86 21.93
N ASP A 201 -4.90 -6.97 21.07
CA ASP A 201 -5.53 -7.34 19.81
C ASP A 201 -4.53 -8.05 18.90
N LYS A 202 -5.03 -9.01 18.13
CA LYS A 202 -4.20 -9.81 17.22
C LYS A 202 -4.12 -9.15 15.85
N ILE A 203 -2.96 -9.32 15.24
CA ILE A 203 -2.67 -8.87 13.86
C ILE A 203 -2.84 -10.06 12.94
N ILE A 204 -3.78 -9.98 12.02
CA ILE A 204 -4.02 -10.98 10.97
C ILE A 204 -3.52 -10.41 9.65
N ILE A 205 -2.72 -11.19 8.92
CA ILE A 205 -2.41 -10.93 7.52
C ILE A 205 -3.30 -11.79 6.62
N ILE A 206 -3.75 -11.21 5.53
CA ILE A 206 -4.42 -11.89 4.41
C ILE A 206 -3.48 -11.81 3.21
N GLY A 207 -3.31 -12.92 2.48
CA GLY A 207 -2.41 -13.04 1.32
C GLY A 207 -1.04 -13.62 1.69
N GLU A 208 -0.24 -13.88 0.67
CA GLU A 208 1.07 -14.51 0.80
C GLU A 208 2.19 -13.54 0.41
N THR A 209 3.33 -13.62 1.09
CA THR A 209 4.52 -12.82 0.80
C THR A 209 5.44 -13.56 -0.16
N GLY A 210 5.91 -12.86 -1.18
CA GLY A 210 6.96 -13.31 -2.11
C GLY A 210 8.22 -12.48 -2.00
N THR A 211 9.13 -12.65 -2.95
CA THR A 211 10.41 -11.92 -3.04
C THR A 211 10.37 -10.75 -4.02
N ASP A 212 9.24 -10.53 -4.68
CA ASP A 212 9.01 -9.39 -5.58
C ASP A 212 8.69 -8.11 -4.80
N GLY A 213 8.92 -6.95 -5.43
CA GLY A 213 8.81 -5.66 -4.76
C GLY A 213 9.91 -5.46 -3.73
N ASN A 214 11.13 -5.83 -4.04
CA ASN A 214 12.28 -5.75 -3.13
C ASN A 214 13.12 -4.47 -3.30
N ASP A 215 12.55 -3.41 -3.85
CA ASP A 215 13.23 -2.15 -4.14
C ASP A 215 13.94 -1.57 -2.91
N THR A 216 13.27 -1.57 -1.76
CA THR A 216 13.82 -1.08 -0.49
C THR A 216 15.04 -1.89 -0.06
N LEU A 217 15.00 -3.22 -0.18
CA LEU A 217 16.14 -4.10 0.13
C LEU A 217 17.30 -3.90 -0.85
N TYR A 218 16.99 -3.76 -2.15
CA TYR A 218 17.98 -3.52 -3.18
C TYR A 218 18.73 -2.20 -2.94
N ARG A 219 18.00 -1.11 -2.67
CA ARG A 219 18.60 0.21 -2.36
C ARG A 219 19.43 0.19 -1.08
N ALA A 220 19.07 -0.63 -0.11
CA ALA A 220 19.83 -0.83 1.12
C ALA A 220 21.05 -1.76 0.95
N GLY A 221 21.26 -2.34 -0.24
CA GLY A 221 22.35 -3.30 -0.51
C GLY A 221 22.21 -4.58 0.29
N LEU A 222 20.96 -5.03 0.52
CA LEU A 222 20.63 -6.29 1.22
C LEU A 222 20.32 -7.42 0.25
N VAL A 223 20.01 -7.08 -1.00
CA VAL A 223 19.86 -8.02 -2.13
C VAL A 223 20.60 -7.49 -3.35
N ASP A 224 21.11 -8.40 -4.19
CA ASP A 224 21.93 -8.04 -5.36
C ASP A 224 21.11 -7.69 -6.61
N THR A 225 19.83 -8.05 -6.62
CA THR A 225 18.96 -7.89 -7.80
C THR A 225 17.63 -7.29 -7.41
N MET A 226 17.28 -6.19 -8.08
CA MET A 226 15.96 -5.60 -7.95
C MET A 226 14.91 -6.43 -8.68
N GLN A 227 13.84 -6.78 -7.98
CA GLN A 227 12.67 -7.48 -8.51
C GLN A 227 11.42 -6.62 -8.24
N PRO A 228 10.98 -5.81 -9.21
CA PRO A 228 9.76 -5.02 -9.04
C PRO A 228 8.55 -5.90 -8.76
N ALA A 229 7.59 -5.36 -8.03
CA ALA A 229 6.33 -6.04 -7.76
C ALA A 229 5.64 -6.48 -9.06
N ILE A 230 5.02 -7.66 -9.02
CA ILE A 230 4.22 -8.21 -10.13
C ILE A 230 2.74 -8.07 -9.84
N ALA A 231 1.94 -7.98 -10.88
CA ALA A 231 0.49 -7.94 -10.76
C ALA A 231 -0.07 -9.33 -10.46
N LEU A 232 -0.75 -9.47 -9.35
CA LEU A 232 -1.33 -10.72 -8.84
C LEU A 232 -2.87 -10.62 -8.90
N PHE A 233 -3.41 -10.54 -10.11
CA PHE A 233 -4.83 -10.23 -10.35
C PHE A 233 -5.81 -11.10 -9.56
N LYS A 234 -5.63 -12.40 -9.59
CA LYS A 234 -6.51 -13.35 -8.90
C LYS A 234 -6.37 -13.21 -7.38
N GLU A 235 -5.14 -13.18 -6.89
CA GLU A 235 -4.83 -13.06 -5.46
C GLU A 235 -5.32 -11.72 -4.92
N GLU A 236 -5.20 -10.64 -5.70
CA GLU A 236 -5.70 -9.30 -5.40
C GLU A 236 -7.22 -9.33 -5.17
N ARG A 237 -7.98 -9.93 -6.11
CA ARG A 237 -9.42 -10.11 -5.99
C ARG A 237 -9.77 -10.95 -4.75
N MET A 238 -9.08 -12.07 -4.55
CA MET A 238 -9.32 -12.97 -3.42
C MET A 238 -9.08 -12.29 -2.08
N ALA A 239 -7.97 -11.54 -1.93
CA ALA A 239 -7.63 -10.83 -0.71
C ALA A 239 -8.66 -9.72 -0.38
N MET A 240 -9.06 -8.93 -1.36
CA MET A 240 -10.06 -7.87 -1.16
C MET A 240 -11.45 -8.45 -0.85
N ASP A 241 -11.91 -9.47 -1.57
CA ASP A 241 -13.22 -10.10 -1.31
C ASP A 241 -13.25 -10.79 0.06
N ALA A 242 -12.15 -11.41 0.50
CA ALA A 242 -12.04 -12.00 1.83
C ALA A 242 -12.05 -10.93 2.93
N THR A 243 -11.38 -9.81 2.70
CA THR A 243 -11.36 -8.66 3.62
C THR A 243 -12.76 -8.05 3.75
N LEU A 244 -13.42 -7.77 2.63
CA LEU A 244 -14.80 -7.26 2.62
C LEU A 244 -15.80 -8.22 3.31
N ALA A 245 -15.59 -9.54 3.15
CA ALA A 245 -16.40 -10.53 3.86
C ALA A 245 -16.14 -10.50 5.38
N ALA A 246 -14.88 -10.33 5.81
CA ALA A 246 -14.52 -10.23 7.22
C ALA A 246 -15.20 -9.00 7.89
N PHE A 247 -15.39 -7.90 7.17
CA PHE A 247 -16.08 -6.71 7.69
C PHE A 247 -17.53 -6.98 8.06
N ALA A 248 -18.21 -7.92 7.40
CA ALA A 248 -19.58 -8.30 7.74
C ALA A 248 -19.73 -8.92 9.14
N THR A 249 -18.63 -9.31 9.79
CA THR A 249 -18.64 -9.79 11.18
C THR A 249 -18.78 -8.63 12.21
N ASN A 250 -18.50 -7.39 11.81
CA ASN A 250 -18.35 -6.22 12.71
C ASN A 250 -17.28 -6.41 13.79
N LYS A 251 -16.29 -7.30 13.56
CA LYS A 251 -15.24 -7.67 14.52
C LYS A 251 -13.86 -7.10 14.16
N ILE A 252 -13.76 -6.43 13.02
CA ILE A 252 -12.52 -5.81 12.60
C ILE A 252 -12.40 -4.43 13.24
N LYS A 253 -11.33 -4.19 14.01
CA LYS A 253 -11.09 -2.93 14.71
C LYS A 253 -10.28 -1.94 13.90
N ALA A 254 -9.30 -2.42 13.14
CA ALA A 254 -8.49 -1.62 12.24
C ALA A 254 -8.11 -2.46 11.02
N CYS A 255 -7.88 -1.78 9.92
CA CYS A 255 -7.46 -2.39 8.68
C CYS A 255 -6.45 -1.48 7.99
N SER A 256 -5.48 -2.08 7.27
CA SER A 256 -4.54 -1.40 6.40
C SER A 256 -4.25 -2.29 5.20
N ASP A 257 -3.91 -1.71 4.07
CA ASP A 257 -3.29 -2.45 2.99
C ASP A 257 -1.79 -2.67 3.24
N LEU A 258 -1.14 -3.47 2.43
CA LEU A 258 0.32 -3.61 2.42
C LEU A 258 0.86 -3.11 1.07
N GLY A 259 1.50 -1.96 1.13
CA GLY A 259 2.17 -1.32 -0.01
C GLY A 259 3.68 -1.26 0.19
N ALA A 260 4.26 -0.06 0.07
CA ALA A 260 5.68 0.21 0.22
C ALA A 260 6.24 -0.30 1.55
N ALA A 261 7.43 -0.93 1.50
CA ALA A 261 8.12 -1.58 2.63
C ALA A 261 7.27 -2.65 3.36
N GLY A 262 6.24 -3.19 2.72
CA GLY A 262 5.54 -4.41 3.09
C GLY A 262 4.96 -4.44 4.50
N ILE A 263 5.13 -5.59 5.17
CA ILE A 263 4.65 -5.82 6.55
C ILE A 263 5.26 -4.82 7.52
N GLY A 264 6.53 -4.47 7.31
CA GLY A 264 7.25 -3.55 8.18
C GLY A 264 6.56 -2.19 8.27
N ALA A 265 6.22 -1.58 7.13
CA ALA A 265 5.54 -0.29 7.12
C ALA A 265 4.10 -0.40 7.64
N ALA A 266 3.31 -1.36 7.16
CA ALA A 266 1.91 -1.50 7.54
C ALA A 266 1.73 -1.67 9.06
N VAL A 267 2.54 -2.53 9.70
CA VAL A 267 2.49 -2.74 11.16
C VAL A 267 3.00 -1.50 11.91
N CYS A 268 4.12 -0.90 11.46
CA CYS A 268 4.66 0.29 12.12
C CYS A 268 3.69 1.47 12.07
N GLU A 269 3.06 1.72 10.95
CA GLU A 269 2.08 2.79 10.81
C GLU A 269 0.84 2.51 11.68
N THR A 270 0.28 1.30 11.59
CA THR A 270 -0.88 0.91 12.40
C THR A 270 -0.62 1.10 13.90
N ALA A 271 0.48 0.55 14.41
CA ALA A 271 0.84 0.66 15.82
C ALA A 271 1.11 2.10 16.24
N ARG A 272 1.99 2.81 15.51
CA ARG A 272 2.44 4.16 15.81
C ARG A 272 1.30 5.19 15.77
N PHE A 273 0.43 5.13 14.76
CA PHE A 273 -0.70 6.06 14.66
C PHE A 273 -1.74 5.82 15.75
N GLY A 274 -1.80 4.60 16.30
CA GLY A 274 -2.58 4.27 17.49
C GLY A 274 -1.91 4.64 18.81
N GLY A 275 -0.63 5.08 18.81
CA GLY A 275 0.15 5.33 20.02
C GLY A 275 0.47 4.06 20.80
N LEU A 276 0.60 2.93 20.12
CA LEU A 276 0.80 1.58 20.64
C LEU A 276 2.03 0.93 20.00
N GLY A 277 2.54 -0.14 20.60
CA GLY A 277 3.56 -0.99 20.03
C GLY A 277 2.99 -2.20 19.30
N ALA A 278 3.87 -3.03 18.78
CA ALA A 278 3.49 -4.32 18.21
C ALA A 278 4.61 -5.34 18.37
N LYS A 279 4.23 -6.62 18.41
CA LYS A 279 5.15 -7.74 18.33
C LYS A 279 4.69 -8.68 17.22
N VAL A 280 5.56 -8.93 16.25
CA VAL A 280 5.28 -9.73 15.05
C VAL A 280 6.23 -10.91 14.95
N ASP A 281 5.68 -12.08 14.70
CA ASP A 281 6.43 -13.30 14.34
C ASP A 281 6.40 -13.48 12.82
N LEU A 282 7.51 -13.20 12.17
CA LEU A 282 7.65 -13.33 10.72
C LEU A 282 7.58 -14.80 10.26
N ALA A 283 7.86 -15.77 11.14
CA ALA A 283 7.74 -17.18 10.80
C ALA A 283 6.27 -17.64 10.65
N ALA A 284 5.33 -16.87 11.20
CA ALA A 284 3.89 -17.11 11.05
C ALA A 284 3.30 -16.54 9.75
N VAL A 285 4.06 -15.74 9.01
CA VAL A 285 3.59 -15.10 7.76
C VAL A 285 3.45 -16.13 6.65
N PRO A 286 2.30 -16.23 5.97
CA PRO A 286 2.17 -17.07 4.78
C PRO A 286 3.11 -16.60 3.67
N VAL A 287 3.87 -17.53 3.10
CA VAL A 287 4.85 -17.26 2.05
C VAL A 287 4.62 -18.16 0.85
N ARG A 288 4.85 -17.62 -0.36
CA ARG A 288 4.75 -18.37 -1.62
C ARG A 288 6.08 -18.85 -2.18
N VAL A 289 7.19 -18.50 -1.50
CA VAL A 289 8.56 -18.88 -1.88
C VAL A 289 9.21 -19.59 -0.70
N ALA A 290 9.70 -20.81 -0.89
CA ALA A 290 10.18 -21.66 0.20
C ALA A 290 11.43 -21.12 0.91
N ASP A 291 12.35 -20.50 0.15
CA ASP A 291 13.64 -20.04 0.66
C ASP A 291 13.68 -18.51 0.90
N ILE A 292 12.52 -17.90 1.21
CA ILE A 292 12.42 -16.47 1.49
C ILE A 292 13.09 -16.14 2.84
N THR A 293 13.88 -15.09 2.87
CA THR A 293 14.56 -14.64 4.08
C THR A 293 13.64 -13.83 4.99
N PRO A 294 13.93 -13.72 6.30
CA PRO A 294 13.16 -12.88 7.22
C PRO A 294 13.09 -11.41 6.81
N GLU A 295 14.15 -10.88 6.22
CA GLU A 295 14.24 -9.51 5.70
C GLU A 295 13.32 -9.30 4.50
N GLU A 296 13.25 -10.29 3.60
CA GLU A 296 12.32 -10.27 2.48
C GLU A 296 10.87 -10.39 2.96
N ILE A 297 10.57 -11.27 3.92
CA ILE A 297 9.22 -11.36 4.53
C ILE A 297 8.81 -10.01 5.09
N LEU A 298 9.71 -9.32 5.78
CA LEU A 298 9.45 -8.06 6.46
C LEU A 298 9.18 -6.91 5.47
N ILE A 299 9.97 -6.80 4.40
CA ILE A 299 10.05 -5.57 3.58
C ILE A 299 9.52 -5.73 2.15
N CYS A 300 9.53 -6.93 1.55
CA CYS A 300 9.06 -7.07 0.16
C CYS A 300 7.63 -6.56 -0.01
N GLU A 301 7.43 -5.81 -1.09
CA GLU A 301 6.19 -5.10 -1.43
C GLU A 301 5.26 -5.97 -2.28
N THR A 302 5.29 -7.28 -2.04
CA THR A 302 4.36 -8.21 -2.70
C THR A 302 2.94 -7.71 -2.56
N GLN A 303 2.24 -7.61 -3.67
CA GLN A 303 0.87 -7.12 -3.74
C GLN A 303 -0.15 -8.13 -3.19
N ALA A 304 -1.43 -7.78 -3.19
CA ALA A 304 -2.54 -8.66 -2.80
C ALA A 304 -2.52 -9.07 -1.32
N ARG A 305 -2.15 -8.15 -0.43
CA ARG A 305 -2.12 -8.41 1.01
C ARG A 305 -2.86 -7.33 1.79
N MET A 306 -3.54 -7.76 2.88
CA MET A 306 -4.26 -6.87 3.79
C MET A 306 -3.88 -7.20 5.24
N LEU A 307 -3.92 -6.21 6.12
CA LEU A 307 -3.66 -6.32 7.56
C LEU A 307 -4.94 -6.01 8.34
N LEU A 308 -5.33 -6.88 9.25
CA LEU A 308 -6.49 -6.68 10.12
C LEU A 308 -6.08 -6.71 11.58
N GLN A 309 -6.71 -5.87 12.40
CA GLN A 309 -6.66 -5.94 13.84
C GLN A 309 -7.97 -6.50 14.39
N VAL A 310 -7.87 -7.53 15.25
CA VAL A 310 -9.02 -8.29 15.74
C VAL A 310 -8.85 -8.61 17.24
N GLU A 311 -9.91 -8.57 18.03
CA GLU A 311 -9.86 -9.04 19.42
C GLU A 311 -9.48 -10.53 19.50
N PRO A 312 -8.73 -10.96 20.52
CA PRO A 312 -8.35 -12.37 20.66
C PRO A 312 -9.54 -13.35 20.63
N ALA A 313 -10.66 -12.97 21.18
CA ALA A 313 -11.87 -13.79 21.25
C ALA A 313 -12.54 -14.02 19.87
N ASP A 314 -12.28 -13.15 18.91
CA ASP A 314 -12.91 -13.14 17.59
C ASP A 314 -12.04 -13.73 16.47
N VAL A 315 -10.76 -14.02 16.77
CA VAL A 315 -9.77 -14.45 15.79
C VAL A 315 -10.19 -15.69 15.01
N ASP A 316 -10.65 -16.73 15.72
CA ASP A 316 -10.99 -18.02 15.09
C ASP A 316 -12.16 -17.86 14.12
N GLU A 317 -13.19 -17.07 14.49
CA GLU A 317 -14.34 -16.82 13.63
C GLU A 317 -13.94 -16.03 12.39
N VAL A 318 -13.15 -14.96 12.56
CA VAL A 318 -12.67 -14.12 11.46
C VAL A 318 -11.80 -14.93 10.51
N LEU A 319 -10.83 -15.71 11.03
CA LEU A 319 -9.97 -16.56 10.19
C LEU A 319 -10.75 -17.65 9.46
N ALA A 320 -11.73 -18.28 10.13
CA ALA A 320 -12.57 -19.29 9.49
C ALA A 320 -13.37 -18.69 8.32
N LEU A 321 -13.91 -17.48 8.51
CA LEU A 321 -14.62 -16.78 7.44
C LEU A 321 -13.71 -16.41 6.27
N ILE A 322 -12.55 -15.81 6.54
CA ILE A 322 -11.56 -15.45 5.51
C ILE A 322 -11.17 -16.67 4.69
N ARG A 323 -10.78 -17.76 5.34
CA ARG A 323 -10.35 -19.01 4.69
C ARG A 323 -11.46 -19.72 3.93
N SER A 324 -12.72 -19.49 4.31
CA SER A 324 -13.89 -20.03 3.58
C SER A 324 -14.13 -19.32 2.26
N LYS A 325 -13.48 -18.16 2.03
CA LYS A 325 -13.61 -17.37 0.82
C LYS A 325 -12.41 -17.60 -0.09
N ASN A 326 -12.65 -18.25 -1.23
CA ASN A 326 -11.67 -18.38 -2.31
C ASN A 326 -10.32 -19.03 -1.93
N ASP A 327 -10.24 -19.77 -0.84
CA ASP A 327 -9.01 -20.47 -0.40
C ASP A 327 -7.81 -19.51 -0.20
N VAL A 328 -8.06 -18.28 0.25
CA VAL A 328 -7.02 -17.28 0.48
C VAL A 328 -6.22 -17.59 1.74
N ALA A 329 -4.90 -17.45 1.67
CA ALA A 329 -4.03 -17.62 2.82
C ALA A 329 -4.28 -16.52 3.86
N ALA A 330 -4.41 -16.88 5.13
CA ALA A 330 -4.49 -15.94 6.23
C ALA A 330 -3.93 -16.54 7.53
N ALA A 331 -3.24 -15.71 8.31
CA ALA A 331 -2.64 -16.12 9.57
C ALA A 331 -2.61 -14.98 10.59
N VAL A 332 -2.63 -15.34 11.88
CA VAL A 332 -2.20 -14.43 12.95
C VAL A 332 -0.69 -14.34 12.90
N ILE A 333 -0.16 -13.12 12.75
CA ILE A 333 1.28 -12.88 12.67
C ILE A 333 1.82 -12.13 13.88
N GLY A 334 0.96 -11.67 14.79
CA GLY A 334 1.42 -10.91 15.95
C GLY A 334 0.28 -10.31 16.77
N GLU A 335 0.67 -9.35 17.59
CA GLU A 335 -0.26 -8.64 18.47
C GLU A 335 0.16 -7.18 18.67
N ILE A 336 -0.82 -6.35 18.96
CA ILE A 336 -0.62 -4.96 19.39
C ILE A 336 -0.24 -4.95 20.87
N THR A 337 0.76 -4.16 21.25
CA THR A 337 1.29 -4.09 22.61
C THR A 337 1.17 -2.67 23.19
N ASN A 338 1.39 -2.55 24.52
CA ASN A 338 1.47 -1.24 25.18
C ASN A 338 2.91 -0.66 25.18
N ASP A 339 3.86 -1.34 24.51
CA ASP A 339 5.23 -0.90 24.47
C ASP A 339 5.39 0.28 23.50
N ASP A 340 6.46 1.05 23.67
CA ASP A 340 6.84 2.13 22.73
C ASP A 340 7.78 1.62 21.62
N GLN A 341 7.61 0.37 21.22
CA GLN A 341 8.45 -0.31 20.22
C GLN A 341 7.63 -1.25 19.37
N ILE A 342 8.05 -1.41 18.13
CA ILE A 342 7.58 -2.46 17.22
C ILE A 342 8.71 -3.48 17.06
N VAL A 343 8.44 -4.73 17.41
CA VAL A 343 9.44 -5.82 17.41
C VAL A 343 9.05 -6.86 16.37
N PHE A 344 9.97 -7.13 15.45
CA PHE A 344 9.85 -8.21 14.47
C PHE A 344 10.81 -9.33 14.83
N GLU A 345 10.29 -10.54 15.00
CA GLU A 345 11.04 -11.75 15.34
C GLU A 345 10.89 -12.81 14.24
N TYR A 346 11.87 -13.69 14.13
CA TYR A 346 11.80 -14.88 13.29
C TYR A 346 12.42 -16.05 14.04
N ASN A 347 11.64 -17.11 14.31
CA ASN A 347 12.07 -18.26 15.13
C ASN A 347 12.67 -17.87 16.49
N GLY A 348 12.15 -16.81 17.11
CA GLY A 348 12.61 -16.31 18.41
C GLY A 348 13.81 -15.36 18.37
N GLU A 349 14.41 -15.13 17.20
CA GLU A 349 15.46 -14.14 17.00
C GLU A 349 14.88 -12.79 16.57
N LYS A 350 15.37 -11.69 17.13
CA LYS A 350 14.97 -10.34 16.76
C LYS A 350 15.60 -9.94 15.43
N ILE A 351 14.77 -9.67 14.44
CA ILE A 351 15.17 -9.22 13.11
C ILE A 351 15.26 -7.68 13.08
N ALA A 352 14.25 -7.00 13.63
CA ALA A 352 14.22 -5.54 13.71
C ALA A 352 13.45 -5.07 14.95
N VAL A 353 13.88 -3.93 15.50
CA VAL A 353 13.20 -3.19 16.56
C VAL A 353 13.08 -1.74 16.14
N ILE A 354 11.87 -1.26 15.96
CA ILE A 354 11.56 0.08 15.47
C ILE A 354 10.93 0.89 16.61
N PRO A 355 11.49 2.04 16.99
CA PRO A 355 10.88 2.92 17.98
C PRO A 355 9.64 3.59 17.39
N ASN A 356 8.60 3.75 18.20
CA ASN A 356 7.40 4.49 17.78
C ASN A 356 7.70 5.97 17.52
N HIS A 357 8.58 6.54 18.33
CA HIS A 357 8.95 7.95 18.30
C HIS A 357 10.48 8.07 18.18
N PRO A 358 11.05 7.87 16.97
CA PRO A 358 12.48 8.06 16.79
C PRO A 358 12.89 9.50 17.08
N SER A 359 14.04 9.68 17.72
CA SER A 359 14.60 11.01 17.97
C SER A 359 14.99 11.72 16.66
N PRO A 360 15.04 13.07 16.63
CA PRO A 360 15.53 13.80 15.48
C PRO A 360 16.93 13.36 15.03
N GLU A 361 17.82 12.99 15.98
CA GLU A 361 19.16 12.48 15.70
C GLU A 361 19.13 11.12 14.99
N GLU A 362 18.23 10.22 15.39
CA GLU A 362 18.04 8.93 14.72
C GLU A 362 17.53 9.11 13.28
N ILE A 363 16.57 10.02 13.07
CA ILE A 363 16.07 10.35 11.73
C ILE A 363 17.17 10.96 10.87
N GLN A 364 17.99 11.90 11.43
CA GLN A 364 19.07 12.54 10.70
C GLN A 364 20.15 11.53 10.25
N GLN A 365 20.40 10.48 11.03
CA GLN A 365 21.34 9.41 10.67
C GLN A 365 20.87 8.55 9.50
N LEU A 366 19.58 8.59 9.14
CA LEU A 366 19.01 7.86 8.00
C LEU A 366 19.26 8.58 6.67
N GLY A 367 19.49 9.88 6.70
CA GLY A 367 19.65 10.74 5.51
C GLY A 367 21.07 10.80 4.94
N ASN A 368 22.02 10.00 5.46
CA ASN A 368 23.41 9.96 4.98
C ASN A 368 23.70 8.62 4.26
#